data_882be2c12a8ca46e3cbbb4928251c524
#
_entry.id   882be2c12a8ca46e3cbbb4928251c524
#
_cell.length_a   1.000
_cell.length_b   1.000
_cell.length_c   1.000
_cell.angle_alpha   90.00
_cell.angle_beta   90.00
_cell.angle_gamma   90.00
#
_symmetry.space_group_name_H-M   'P 1'
#
loop_
_entity.id
_entity.type
_entity.pdbx_description
1 polymer ?
#
loop_
_entity_poly.entity_id
_entity_poly.type
_entity_poly.pdbx_seq_one_letter_code
_entity_poly.pdbx_strand_id
1 'polypeptide(L)'
;MIALRAATRPFLFAASLVVGGCVTSKPPEVAAVAHVLTPREQEIEDRKEHLLQALATCESGAWGPSPSPIYGGRGAYHGRFQFSLRTFINYTRKRDGVELTTKEAAEYTQNYEKAASLTWYMIYDLQEPWHWPLCSRKLGIPAQVKQIKQV
;
A
#
# COMPACT_ATOMS: atom_id res chain seq x y z
N MET A 1 -61.01 -38.95 1.20
CA MET A 1 -61.28 -39.54 -0.16
C MET A 1 -59.93 -39.54 -0.84
N ILE A 2 -59.22 -40.71 -0.91
CA ILE A 2 -59.18 -41.62 -2.04
C ILE A 2 -58.63 -40.89 -3.27
N ALA A 3 -57.60 -41.23 -3.94
CA ALA A 3 -56.87 -42.48 -4.27
C ALA A 3 -55.52 -42.09 -4.91
N LEU A 4 -54.46 -42.72 -4.73
CA LEU A 4 -53.95 -43.99 -5.27
C LEU A 4 -53.35 -43.96 -6.68
N ARG A 5 -52.09 -44.42 -6.73
CA ARG A 5 -51.37 -45.11 -7.84
C ARG A 5 -50.75 -44.18 -8.92
N ALA A 6 -49.58 -44.44 -9.48
CA ALA A 6 -48.90 -45.72 -9.69
C ALA A 6 -47.40 -45.53 -9.86
N ALA A 7 -46.70 -46.57 -9.55
CA ALA A 7 -45.30 -46.83 -9.80
C ALA A 7 -45.02 -47.10 -11.29
N THR A 8 -43.87 -46.72 -11.80
CA THR A 8 -43.19 -47.50 -12.85
C THR A 8 -41.69 -47.33 -12.80
N ARG A 9 -41.03 -48.36 -13.01
CA ARG A 9 -39.70 -48.92 -12.77
C ARG A 9 -38.62 -48.47 -13.76
N PRO A 10 -37.43 -48.99 -13.65
CA PRO A 10 -36.17 -48.26 -13.79
C PRO A 10 -35.51 -48.51 -15.15
N PHE A 11 -34.68 -47.63 -15.58
CA PHE A 11 -33.66 -47.93 -16.59
C PHE A 11 -32.27 -47.60 -16.03
N LEU A 12 -31.55 -48.68 -15.75
CA LEU A 12 -30.12 -48.72 -15.55
C LEU A 12 -29.42 -48.40 -16.88
N PHE A 13 -28.80 -47.24 -16.95
CA PHE A 13 -27.74 -47.04 -17.93
C PHE A 13 -26.45 -46.78 -17.16
N ALA A 14 -25.61 -47.80 -17.12
CA ALA A 14 -24.24 -47.67 -16.69
C ALA A 14 -23.44 -46.97 -17.80
N ALA A 15 -23.22 -45.66 -17.67
CA ALA A 15 -22.26 -44.94 -18.49
C ALA A 15 -20.96 -44.82 -17.69
N SER A 16 -19.99 -45.66 -18.06
CA SER A 16 -18.60 -45.52 -17.57
C SER A 16 -18.00 -44.26 -18.13
N LEU A 17 -18.00 -43.19 -17.32
CA LEU A 17 -17.22 -41.99 -17.60
C LEU A 17 -15.77 -42.24 -17.19
N VAL A 18 -14.91 -42.45 -18.18
CA VAL A 18 -13.47 -42.40 -18.04
C VAL A 18 -13.13 -40.92 -17.76
N VAL A 19 -12.93 -40.56 -16.50
CA VAL A 19 -12.41 -39.26 -16.11
C VAL A 19 -10.91 -39.24 -16.42
N GLY A 20 -10.58 -38.78 -17.61
CA GLY A 20 -9.20 -38.39 -17.94
C GLY A 20 -8.79 -37.23 -17.06
N GLY A 21 -8.06 -37.51 -15.98
CA GLY A 21 -7.49 -36.51 -15.12
C GLY A 21 -6.44 -35.71 -15.89
N CYS A 22 -6.78 -34.51 -16.35
CA CYS A 22 -5.76 -33.51 -16.71
C CYS A 22 -5.04 -33.11 -15.42
N VAL A 23 -3.87 -33.70 -15.18
CA VAL A 23 -2.94 -33.23 -14.19
C VAL A 23 -2.37 -31.88 -14.70
N THR A 24 -3.00 -30.78 -14.33
CA THR A 24 -2.42 -29.45 -14.51
C THR A 24 -1.25 -29.33 -13.55
N SER A 25 -0.05 -29.60 -14.03
CA SER A 25 1.18 -29.28 -13.30
C SER A 25 1.25 -27.76 -13.12
N LYS A 26 1.01 -27.29 -11.88
CA LYS A 26 1.28 -25.91 -11.48
C LYS A 26 2.74 -25.60 -11.84
N PRO A 27 3.04 -24.51 -12.60
CA PRO A 27 4.42 -24.12 -12.85
C PRO A 27 5.16 -23.96 -11.51
N PRO A 28 6.45 -24.31 -11.43
CA PRO A 28 7.20 -24.12 -10.21
C PRO A 28 7.15 -22.63 -9.85
N GLU A 29 6.64 -22.36 -8.66
CA GLU A 29 6.66 -21.03 -8.05
C GLU A 29 8.13 -20.68 -7.85
N VAL A 30 8.65 -19.80 -8.71
CA VAL A 30 10.01 -19.26 -8.56
C VAL A 30 10.01 -18.46 -7.26
N ALA A 31 10.56 -19.05 -6.21
CA ALA A 31 10.76 -18.36 -4.94
C ALA A 31 11.55 -17.07 -5.24
N ALA A 32 10.93 -15.93 -4.96
CA ALA A 32 11.59 -14.64 -5.10
C ALA A 32 12.82 -14.67 -4.19
N VAL A 33 14.00 -14.67 -4.80
CA VAL A 33 15.27 -14.57 -4.05
C VAL A 33 15.24 -13.22 -3.35
N ALA A 34 15.21 -13.24 -2.03
CA ALA A 34 15.28 -12.00 -1.25
C ALA A 34 16.58 -11.27 -1.61
N HIS A 35 16.45 -10.11 -2.21
CA HIS A 35 17.60 -9.27 -2.56
C HIS A 35 18.27 -8.79 -1.27
N VAL A 36 19.48 -9.21 -1.04
CA VAL A 36 20.31 -8.72 0.08
C VAL A 36 20.87 -7.36 -0.36
N LEU A 37 20.50 -6.32 0.38
CA LEU A 37 20.97 -4.97 0.10
C LEU A 37 22.50 -4.88 0.22
N THR A 38 23.13 -4.16 -0.67
CA THR A 38 24.54 -3.77 -0.53
C THR A 38 24.68 -2.75 0.63
N PRO A 39 25.88 -2.56 1.19
CA PRO A 39 26.08 -1.53 2.24
C PRO A 39 25.63 -0.13 1.82
N ARG A 40 25.78 0.22 0.56
CA ARG A 40 25.30 1.51 0.01
C ARG A 40 23.78 1.59 -0.02
N GLU A 41 23.12 0.57 -0.50
CA GLU A 41 21.64 0.49 -0.50
C GLU A 41 21.08 0.53 0.91
N GLN A 42 21.74 -0.16 1.85
CA GLN A 42 21.35 -0.12 3.25
C GLN A 42 21.46 1.29 3.83
N GLU A 43 22.56 1.99 3.55
CA GLU A 43 22.71 3.39 4.00
C GLU A 43 21.64 4.33 3.43
N ILE A 44 21.24 4.15 2.16
CA ILE A 44 20.18 4.91 1.53
C ILE A 44 18.84 4.63 2.23
N GLU A 45 18.51 3.37 2.48
CA GLU A 45 17.25 3.00 3.15
C GLU A 45 17.21 3.48 4.60
N ASP A 46 18.32 3.41 5.33
CA ASP A 46 18.40 3.91 6.71
C ASP A 46 18.17 5.44 6.75
N ARG A 47 18.81 6.19 5.86
CA ARG A 47 18.63 7.65 5.76
C ARG A 47 17.21 8.02 5.35
N LYS A 48 16.62 7.28 4.42
CA LYS A 48 15.22 7.43 4.01
C LYS A 48 14.27 7.22 5.18
N GLU A 49 14.43 6.11 5.91
CA GLU A 49 13.59 5.80 7.06
C GLU A 49 13.68 6.89 8.14
N HIS A 50 14.90 7.33 8.50
CA HIS A 50 15.09 8.41 9.45
C HIS A 50 14.41 9.73 9.02
N LEU A 51 14.50 10.08 7.74
CA LEU A 51 13.86 11.28 7.20
C LEU A 51 12.33 11.19 7.29
N LEU A 52 11.75 10.05 6.93
CA LEU A 52 10.31 9.81 7.00
C LEU A 52 9.80 9.81 8.44
N GLN A 53 10.53 9.19 9.37
CA GLN A 53 10.20 9.21 10.80
C GLN A 53 10.24 10.62 11.37
N ALA A 54 11.27 11.41 11.03
CA ALA A 54 11.38 12.80 11.45
C ALA A 54 10.23 13.65 10.91
N LEU A 55 9.86 13.48 9.62
CA LEU A 55 8.75 14.20 9.02
C LEU A 55 7.41 13.83 9.67
N ALA A 56 7.12 12.55 9.81
CA ALA A 56 5.90 12.06 10.46
C ALA A 56 5.79 12.59 11.90
N THR A 57 6.90 12.56 12.66
CA THR A 57 6.95 13.09 14.01
C THR A 57 6.71 14.59 14.04
N CYS A 58 7.29 15.33 13.10
CA CYS A 58 7.07 16.78 13.00
C CYS A 58 5.62 17.13 12.68
N GLU A 59 4.95 16.37 11.82
CA GLU A 59 3.58 16.61 11.36
C GLU A 59 2.50 16.16 12.35
N SER A 60 2.72 15.06 13.07
CA SER A 60 1.69 14.44 13.92
C SER A 60 2.12 14.10 15.34
N GLY A 61 3.34 14.46 15.74
CA GLY A 61 3.89 14.21 17.08
C GLY A 61 4.50 12.83 17.28
N ALA A 62 4.34 11.88 16.35
CA ALA A 62 4.98 10.56 16.39
C ALA A 62 5.10 9.95 14.99
N TRP A 63 5.84 8.84 14.87
CA TRP A 63 5.96 8.05 13.66
C TRP A 63 5.43 6.61 13.85
N GLY A 64 5.41 5.83 12.78
CA GLY A 64 4.94 4.44 12.78
C GLY A 64 3.43 4.27 12.84
N PRO A 65 2.96 3.02 12.89
CA PRO A 65 1.53 2.70 12.98
C PRO A 65 0.86 3.34 14.20
N SER A 66 -0.43 3.59 14.10
CA SER A 66 -1.22 4.13 15.21
C SER A 66 -2.42 3.23 15.49
N PRO A 67 -2.75 2.95 16.76
CA PRO A 67 -3.92 2.16 17.13
C PRO A 67 -5.24 2.92 16.87
N SER A 68 -5.17 4.23 16.68
CA SER A 68 -6.34 5.08 16.41
C SER A 68 -6.07 6.00 15.22
N PRO A 69 -7.10 6.35 14.45
CA PRO A 69 -6.99 7.30 13.36
C PRO A 69 -6.44 8.66 13.82
N ILE A 70 -5.59 9.24 13.00
CA ILE A 70 -4.95 10.55 13.27
C ILE A 70 -5.55 11.58 12.33
N TYR A 71 -5.99 12.70 12.91
CA TYR A 71 -6.56 13.82 12.16
C TYR A 71 -5.96 15.14 12.64
N GLY A 72 -5.69 16.03 11.69
CA GLY A 72 -5.27 17.39 11.93
C GLY A 72 -6.18 18.40 11.24
N GLY A 73 -5.99 19.70 11.52
CA GLY A 73 -6.73 20.76 10.85
C GLY A 73 -8.25 20.60 10.91
N ARG A 74 -8.83 20.17 12.05
CA ARG A 74 -10.25 19.87 12.22
C ARG A 74 -10.76 18.77 11.27
N GLY A 75 -9.93 17.77 10.98
CA GLY A 75 -10.26 16.65 10.11
C GLY A 75 -9.91 16.85 8.62
N ALA A 76 -9.27 17.96 8.27
CA ALA A 76 -8.84 18.21 6.89
C ALA A 76 -7.59 17.40 6.49
N TYR A 77 -6.79 16.98 7.48
CA TYR A 77 -5.54 16.26 7.28
C TYR A 77 -5.55 14.92 7.99
N HIS A 78 -4.95 13.91 7.35
CA HIS A 78 -5.09 12.51 7.73
C HIS A 78 -3.73 11.83 7.89
N GLY A 79 -3.63 10.96 8.91
CA GLY A 79 -2.50 10.08 9.14
C GLY A 79 -1.25 10.78 9.65
N ARG A 80 -0.16 10.01 9.75
CA ARG A 80 1.12 10.49 10.29
C ARG A 80 1.74 11.63 9.49
N PHE A 81 1.54 11.64 8.18
CA PHE A 81 2.08 12.65 7.27
C PHE A 81 1.11 13.79 6.98
N GLN A 82 -0.04 13.83 7.65
CA GLN A 82 -1.04 14.91 7.53
C GLN A 82 -1.43 15.22 6.08
N PHE A 83 -1.75 14.19 5.29
CA PHE A 83 -2.24 14.36 3.94
C PHE A 83 -3.66 14.92 3.88
N SER A 84 -3.93 15.86 2.97
CA SER A 84 -5.29 16.03 2.48
C SER A 84 -5.66 14.83 1.58
N LEU A 85 -6.91 14.36 1.62
CA LEU A 85 -7.34 13.23 0.79
C LEU A 85 -7.16 13.51 -0.70
N ARG A 86 -7.44 14.75 -1.12
CA ARG A 86 -7.24 15.17 -2.52
C ARG A 86 -5.77 15.04 -2.96
N THR A 87 -4.84 15.48 -2.14
CA THR A 87 -3.40 15.35 -2.42
C THR A 87 -3.03 13.88 -2.53
N PHE A 88 -3.45 13.06 -1.57
CA PHE A 88 -3.15 11.63 -1.55
C PHE A 88 -3.66 10.92 -2.82
N ILE A 89 -4.93 11.14 -3.21
CA ILE A 89 -5.53 10.56 -4.43
C ILE A 89 -4.74 10.98 -5.67
N ASN A 90 -4.44 12.28 -5.81
CA ASN A 90 -3.76 12.80 -6.99
C ASN A 90 -2.36 12.20 -7.16
N TYR A 91 -1.60 12.08 -6.07
CA TYR A 91 -0.23 11.56 -6.13
C TYR A 91 -0.19 10.03 -6.22
N THR A 92 -1.15 9.31 -5.65
CA THR A 92 -1.32 7.88 -5.89
C THR A 92 -1.61 7.61 -7.37
N ARG A 93 -2.52 8.37 -7.96
CA ARG A 93 -2.80 8.27 -9.41
C ARG A 93 -1.56 8.60 -10.25
N LYS A 94 -0.81 9.63 -9.88
CA LYS A 94 0.42 10.03 -10.61
C LYS A 94 1.51 8.96 -10.54
N ARG A 95 1.67 8.29 -9.39
CA ARG A 95 2.70 7.28 -9.16
C ARG A 95 2.30 5.90 -9.70
N ASP A 96 1.09 5.46 -9.38
CA ASP A 96 0.66 4.07 -9.53
C ASP A 96 -0.35 3.88 -10.67
N GLY A 97 -0.88 4.98 -11.25
CA GLY A 97 -1.96 4.94 -12.23
C GLY A 97 -3.33 4.53 -11.62
N VAL A 98 -3.44 4.46 -10.30
CA VAL A 98 -4.64 4.02 -9.57
C VAL A 98 -5.42 5.22 -9.07
N GLU A 99 -6.71 5.27 -9.39
CA GLU A 99 -7.62 6.29 -8.86
C GLU A 99 -8.34 5.74 -7.62
N LEU A 100 -7.99 6.27 -6.46
CA LEU A 100 -8.61 5.90 -5.19
C LEU A 100 -9.92 6.65 -5.00
N THR A 101 -10.91 5.98 -4.40
CA THR A 101 -12.06 6.66 -3.81
C THR A 101 -11.64 7.45 -2.57
N THR A 102 -12.44 8.43 -2.16
CA THR A 102 -12.21 9.19 -0.92
C THR A 102 -12.09 8.28 0.31
N LYS A 103 -12.89 7.21 0.35
CA LYS A 103 -12.85 6.23 1.45
C LYS A 103 -11.52 5.48 1.48
N GLU A 104 -11.08 4.93 0.35
CA GLU A 104 -9.79 4.24 0.25
C GLU A 104 -8.62 5.17 0.58
N ALA A 105 -8.66 6.42 0.11
CA ALA A 105 -7.65 7.41 0.45
C ALA A 105 -7.61 7.70 1.95
N ALA A 106 -8.78 7.79 2.62
CA ALA A 106 -8.86 7.97 4.06
C ALA A 106 -8.24 6.78 4.82
N GLU A 107 -8.49 5.56 4.38
CA GLU A 107 -7.87 4.35 4.95
C GLU A 107 -6.36 4.29 4.70
N TYR A 108 -5.92 4.61 3.47
CA TYR A 108 -4.50 4.53 3.08
C TYR A 108 -3.64 5.61 3.73
N THR A 109 -4.19 6.81 3.96
CA THR A 109 -3.46 7.85 4.70
C THR A 109 -3.23 7.49 6.16
N GLN A 110 -4.06 6.63 6.75
CA GLN A 110 -3.88 6.11 8.12
C GLN A 110 -2.89 4.93 8.17
N ASN A 111 -2.64 4.26 7.06
CA ASN A 111 -1.63 3.23 6.97
C ASN A 111 -0.24 3.87 6.81
N TYR A 112 0.61 3.69 7.82
CA TYR A 112 1.94 4.32 7.85
C TYR A 112 2.78 3.99 6.61
N GLU A 113 2.87 2.70 6.24
CA GLU A 113 3.72 2.24 5.14
C GLU A 113 3.28 2.82 3.79
N LYS A 114 1.97 2.81 3.52
CA LYS A 114 1.43 3.38 2.28
C LYS A 114 1.66 4.89 2.20
N ALA A 115 1.42 5.58 3.31
CA ALA A 115 1.62 7.02 3.39
C ALA A 115 3.11 7.39 3.31
N ALA A 116 4.01 6.65 3.99
CA ALA A 116 5.45 6.83 3.93
C ALA A 116 5.99 6.63 2.51
N SER A 117 5.57 5.55 1.85
CA SER A 117 5.95 5.25 0.47
C SER A 117 5.55 6.37 -0.51
N LEU A 118 4.32 6.92 -0.38
CA LEU A 118 3.89 8.04 -1.21
C LEU A 118 4.64 9.32 -0.87
N THR A 119 4.87 9.59 0.42
CA THR A 119 5.66 10.73 0.89
C THR A 119 7.07 10.69 0.30
N TRP A 120 7.72 9.51 0.34
CA TRP A 120 9.05 9.34 -0.25
C TRP A 120 9.07 9.66 -1.74
N TYR A 121 8.13 9.11 -2.51
CA TYR A 121 7.97 9.44 -3.93
C TYR A 121 7.87 10.96 -4.17
N MET A 122 7.06 11.65 -3.37
CA MET A 122 6.86 13.09 -3.53
C MET A 122 8.14 13.90 -3.21
N ILE A 123 8.85 13.58 -2.13
CA ILE A 123 10.03 14.35 -1.71
C ILE A 123 11.31 13.95 -2.45
N TYR A 124 11.47 12.67 -2.81
CA TYR A 124 12.69 12.15 -3.42
C TYR A 124 12.64 12.13 -4.94
N ASP A 125 11.60 11.53 -5.53
CA ASP A 125 11.51 11.40 -6.98
C ASP A 125 11.03 12.71 -7.62
N LEU A 126 9.96 13.30 -7.09
CA LEU A 126 9.39 14.53 -7.63
C LEU A 126 10.05 15.81 -7.10
N GLN A 127 10.81 15.72 -6.01
CA GLN A 127 11.42 16.87 -5.33
C GLN A 127 10.40 17.94 -4.92
N GLU A 128 9.25 17.47 -4.42
CA GLU A 128 8.12 18.31 -4.01
C GLU A 128 7.91 18.37 -2.47
N PRO A 129 8.92 18.81 -1.68
CA PRO A 129 8.81 18.89 -0.22
C PRO A 129 7.89 20.03 0.27
N TRP A 130 7.44 20.91 -0.62
CA TRP A 130 6.56 22.04 -0.27
C TRP A 130 5.17 21.66 0.19
N HIS A 131 4.77 20.38 0.03
CA HIS A 131 3.53 19.86 0.61
C HIS A 131 3.56 19.86 2.15
N TRP A 132 4.74 19.91 2.74
CA TRP A 132 4.99 19.99 4.18
C TRP A 132 5.84 21.25 4.51
N PRO A 133 5.34 22.48 4.29
CA PRO A 133 6.18 23.67 4.22
C PRO A 133 6.89 23.98 5.54
N LEU A 134 6.26 23.73 6.68
CA LEU A 134 6.84 23.99 7.99
C LEU A 134 7.87 22.92 8.37
N CYS A 135 7.47 21.67 8.33
CA CYS A 135 8.34 20.54 8.69
C CYS A 135 9.47 20.35 7.69
N SER A 136 9.21 20.53 6.39
CA SER A 136 10.26 20.48 5.36
C SER A 136 11.39 21.49 5.62
N ARG A 137 11.03 22.73 5.96
CA ARG A 137 12.01 23.77 6.30
C ARG A 137 12.73 23.46 7.60
N LYS A 138 11.99 23.08 8.67
CA LYS A 138 12.55 22.75 9.98
C LYS A 138 13.56 21.61 9.91
N LEU A 139 13.29 20.60 9.10
CA LEU A 139 14.12 19.40 8.95
C LEU A 139 15.17 19.54 7.84
N GLY A 140 15.13 20.58 7.02
CA GLY A 140 16.06 20.75 5.90
C GLY A 140 15.90 19.66 4.84
N ILE A 141 14.66 19.18 4.57
CA ILE A 141 14.39 18.04 3.68
C ILE A 141 15.10 18.15 2.33
N PRO A 142 15.09 19.31 1.61
CA PRO A 142 15.77 19.39 0.31
C PRO A 142 17.25 19.06 0.37
N ALA A 143 17.93 19.51 1.44
CA ALA A 143 19.36 19.23 1.64
C ALA A 143 19.61 17.76 1.96
N GLN A 144 18.78 17.15 2.82
CA GLN A 144 18.89 15.71 3.15
C GLN A 144 18.65 14.83 1.92
N VAL A 145 17.61 15.11 1.12
CA VAL A 145 17.33 14.37 -0.13
C VAL A 145 18.52 14.48 -1.10
N LYS A 146 19.13 15.68 -1.22
CA LYS A 146 20.32 15.86 -2.04
C LYS A 146 21.49 15.00 -1.55
N GLN A 147 21.71 14.93 -0.23
CA GLN A 147 22.76 14.08 0.35
C GLN A 147 22.50 12.60 0.11
N ILE A 148 21.26 12.13 0.27
CA ILE A 148 20.88 10.74 0.00
C ILE A 148 21.14 10.36 -1.47
N LYS A 149 20.88 11.26 -2.41
CA LYS A 149 21.16 11.04 -3.84
C LYS A 149 22.66 11.00 -4.19
N GLN A 150 23.52 11.42 -3.30
CA GLN A 150 24.97 11.45 -3.51
C GLN A 150 25.71 10.24 -2.89
N VAL A 151 25.00 9.42 -2.08
CA VAL A 151 25.52 8.15 -1.57
C VAL A 151 25.60 7.12 -2.69
#